data_1df7a606c897d2f8a0e92415678d0a18
#
_entry.id   1df7a606c897d2f8a0e92415678d0a18
#
_cell.length_a   1.000
_cell.length_b   1.000
_cell.length_c   1.000
_cell.angle_alpha   90.00
_cell.angle_beta   90.00
_cell.angle_gamma   90.00
#
_symmetry.space_group_name_H-M   'P 1'
#
loop_
_entity.id
_entity.type
_entity.pdbx_description
1 polymer ?
#
loop_
_entity_poly.entity_id
_entity_poly.type
_entity_poly.pdbx_seq_one_letter_code
_entity_poly.pdbx_strand_id
1 'polypeptide(L)'
;MVGLYGPHNPDETYVEHRYPEQLFDTGEVRLNYATAGEASKPAMLLVPGQTESWWGYEAAMDLLKDRFQLFAVDLRGQGRSGRTPGRYTLDNMGNDLVRFIQGVIGRPAIVSGLSSGGVLSAWLSAYAPPGLIRGAHYEDPPLFASETNPAYGHSIRQSIGPIFALWSKYLGDQWSIGNWAGMVANAASELPAWMSGFLPPEAPPQNLKEYDPEWGRAFWTGTVAASCDHARMLKAVKIPVLFTHHSRRVDDTTGFVMGAISDLQAGRVRAIIEEAGQPFDYRSFPQMSHSMHGQDPQLFADTLSGWAAGILN
;
A
#
# COMPACT_ATOMS: atom_id res chain seq x y z
N MET A 1 -9.84 -26.80 -8.93
CA MET A 1 -10.13 -27.31 -7.56
C MET A 1 -10.99 -26.25 -6.90
N VAL A 2 -12.19 -26.60 -6.47
CA VAL A 2 -12.99 -25.74 -5.61
C VAL A 2 -12.24 -25.72 -4.28
N GLY A 3 -11.77 -24.54 -3.86
CA GLY A 3 -11.14 -24.40 -2.54
C GLY A 3 -12.15 -24.72 -1.44
N LEU A 4 -11.69 -24.98 -0.22
CA LEU A 4 -12.52 -25.29 0.95
C LEU A 4 -13.60 -24.23 1.22
N TYR A 5 -13.48 -23.04 0.66
CA TYR A 5 -14.25 -21.84 1.01
C TYR A 5 -14.83 -21.09 -0.19
N GLY A 6 -14.98 -21.70 -1.34
CA GLY A 6 -15.63 -21.08 -2.48
C GLY A 6 -14.82 -21.11 -3.77
N PRO A 7 -15.33 -20.52 -4.85
CA PRO A 7 -14.68 -20.58 -6.15
C PRO A 7 -13.38 -19.76 -6.19
N HIS A 8 -12.36 -20.35 -6.80
CA HIS A 8 -11.11 -19.68 -7.16
C HIS A 8 -11.19 -19.14 -8.59
N ASN A 9 -12.22 -18.40 -8.89
CA ASN A 9 -12.41 -17.88 -10.23
C ASN A 9 -12.46 -16.35 -10.18
N PRO A 10 -11.43 -15.65 -10.69
CA PRO A 10 -11.45 -14.20 -10.76
C PRO A 10 -12.69 -13.66 -11.46
N ASP A 11 -13.14 -14.32 -12.52
CA ASP A 11 -14.26 -13.85 -13.34
C ASP A 11 -15.61 -13.93 -12.58
N GLU A 12 -15.73 -14.78 -11.57
CA GLU A 12 -16.92 -14.87 -10.73
C GLU A 12 -16.92 -13.89 -9.54
N THR A 13 -15.74 -13.42 -9.13
CA THR A 13 -15.60 -12.48 -8.00
C THR A 13 -15.43 -11.04 -8.45
N TYR A 14 -15.20 -10.82 -9.73
CA TYR A 14 -14.78 -9.56 -10.30
C TYR A 14 -15.93 -8.61 -10.59
N VAL A 15 -15.63 -7.31 -10.53
CA VAL A 15 -16.54 -6.24 -10.97
C VAL A 15 -15.90 -5.46 -12.11
N GLU A 16 -16.71 -4.88 -12.99
CA GLU A 16 -16.24 -4.01 -14.06
C GLU A 16 -15.77 -2.67 -13.50
N HIS A 17 -14.65 -2.17 -14.03
CA HIS A 17 -14.03 -0.91 -13.65
C HIS A 17 -14.01 0.09 -14.81
N ARG A 18 -13.75 1.39 -14.49
CA ARG A 18 -13.78 2.48 -15.49
C ARG A 18 -12.69 2.39 -16.53
N TYR A 19 -11.52 1.90 -16.13
CA TYR A 19 -10.36 1.81 -16.99
C TYR A 19 -10.09 0.36 -17.40
N PRO A 20 -9.75 0.11 -18.66
CA PRO A 20 -9.43 -1.25 -19.11
C PRO A 20 -8.16 -1.75 -18.43
N GLU A 21 -8.22 -3.00 -18.00
CA GLU A 21 -7.12 -3.68 -17.36
C GLU A 21 -6.18 -4.35 -18.36
N GLN A 22 -4.92 -4.43 -17.99
CA GLN A 22 -3.86 -5.05 -18.75
C GLN A 22 -2.99 -5.92 -17.83
N LEU A 23 -2.33 -6.92 -18.39
CA LEU A 23 -1.43 -7.81 -17.66
C LEU A 23 0.00 -7.63 -18.15
N PHE A 24 0.94 -7.55 -17.20
CA PHE A 24 2.38 -7.53 -17.47
C PHE A 24 3.04 -8.70 -16.73
N ASP A 25 3.81 -9.51 -17.46
CA ASP A 25 4.58 -10.61 -16.87
C ASP A 25 5.98 -10.12 -16.48
N THR A 26 6.26 -10.14 -15.18
CA THR A 26 7.59 -9.77 -14.66
C THR A 26 8.64 -10.88 -14.84
N GLY A 27 8.23 -12.07 -15.28
CA GLY A 27 9.04 -13.30 -15.29
C GLY A 27 8.91 -14.11 -13.98
N GLU A 28 8.35 -13.53 -12.92
CA GLU A 28 8.08 -14.22 -11.64
C GLU A 28 6.60 -14.19 -11.26
N VAL A 29 5.91 -13.12 -11.62
CA VAL A 29 4.49 -12.92 -11.36
C VAL A 29 3.88 -12.05 -12.45
N ARG A 30 2.62 -12.27 -12.78
CA ARG A 30 1.85 -11.36 -13.64
C ARG A 30 1.22 -10.29 -12.78
N LEU A 31 1.46 -9.02 -13.16
CA LEU A 31 0.85 -7.86 -12.53
C LEU A 31 -0.28 -7.33 -13.40
N ASN A 32 -1.42 -7.10 -12.78
CA ASN A 32 -2.54 -6.40 -13.37
C ASN A 32 -2.39 -4.90 -13.16
N TYR A 33 -2.81 -4.10 -14.15
CA TYR A 33 -2.73 -2.64 -14.07
C TYR A 33 -3.72 -1.97 -15.00
N ALA A 34 -4.04 -0.73 -14.69
CA ALA A 34 -4.80 0.16 -15.57
C ALA A 34 -4.00 1.43 -15.86
N THR A 35 -4.34 2.10 -16.95
CA THR A 35 -3.66 3.33 -17.39
C THR A 35 -4.66 4.43 -17.73
N ALA A 36 -4.24 5.69 -17.50
CA ALA A 36 -4.99 6.87 -17.89
C ALA A 36 -4.04 8.01 -18.28
N GLY A 37 -4.52 8.97 -19.06
CA GLY A 37 -3.74 10.13 -19.50
C GLY A 37 -2.87 9.87 -20.70
N GLU A 38 -2.33 10.95 -21.28
CA GLU A 38 -1.57 10.89 -22.54
C GLU A 38 -0.12 10.48 -22.31
N ALA A 39 0.46 9.70 -23.24
CA ALA A 39 1.83 9.20 -23.18
C ALA A 39 2.91 10.32 -23.20
N SER A 40 2.57 11.50 -23.70
CA SER A 40 3.46 12.67 -23.72
C SER A 40 3.68 13.31 -22.36
N LYS A 41 2.80 13.04 -21.38
CA LYS A 41 2.84 13.64 -20.03
C LYS A 41 3.82 12.90 -19.11
N PRO A 42 4.30 13.53 -18.04
CA PRO A 42 5.14 12.85 -17.05
C PRO A 42 4.47 11.58 -16.52
N ALA A 43 5.24 10.50 -16.41
CA ALA A 43 4.72 9.23 -15.90
C ALA A 43 4.58 9.22 -14.38
N MET A 44 3.49 8.64 -13.90
CA MET A 44 3.24 8.45 -12.48
C MET A 44 2.71 7.03 -12.23
N LEU A 45 3.33 6.32 -11.29
CA LEU A 45 2.93 5.02 -10.81
C LEU A 45 2.18 5.16 -9.48
N LEU A 46 0.96 4.63 -9.41
CA LEU A 46 0.12 4.57 -8.22
C LEU A 46 0.17 3.14 -7.66
N VAL A 47 0.58 3.01 -6.40
CA VAL A 47 0.82 1.73 -5.73
C VAL A 47 -0.14 1.58 -4.55
N PRO A 48 -1.06 0.62 -4.57
CA PRO A 48 -2.09 0.48 -3.55
C PRO A 48 -1.51 0.04 -2.20
N GLY A 49 -2.29 0.29 -1.16
CA GLY A 49 -2.07 -0.26 0.16
C GLY A 49 -2.38 -1.75 0.22
N GLN A 50 -2.08 -2.35 1.37
CA GLN A 50 -2.47 -3.73 1.62
C GLN A 50 -4.00 -3.85 1.66
N THR A 51 -4.54 -4.88 1.03
CA THR A 51 -5.99 -5.09 0.81
C THR A 51 -6.66 -4.15 -0.18
N GLU A 52 -5.91 -3.28 -0.86
CA GLU A 52 -6.45 -2.46 -1.94
C GLU A 52 -6.07 -3.04 -3.31
N SER A 53 -6.85 -2.68 -4.33
CA SER A 53 -6.56 -2.93 -5.73
C SER A 53 -6.39 -1.61 -6.47
N TRP A 54 -5.84 -1.66 -7.68
CA TRP A 54 -5.61 -0.46 -8.50
C TRP A 54 -6.84 0.44 -8.65
N TRP A 55 -8.05 -0.15 -8.67
CA TRP A 55 -9.30 0.57 -8.85
C TRP A 55 -9.67 1.50 -7.68
N GLY A 56 -9.03 1.34 -6.52
CA GLY A 56 -9.12 2.31 -5.43
C GLY A 56 -8.67 3.72 -5.84
N TYR A 57 -7.83 3.83 -6.86
CA TYR A 57 -7.35 5.10 -7.40
C TYR A 57 -8.22 5.70 -8.50
N GLU A 58 -9.32 5.06 -8.96
CA GLU A 58 -10.08 5.53 -10.12
C GLU A 58 -10.49 7.01 -10.05
N ALA A 59 -11.01 7.45 -8.90
CA ALA A 59 -11.41 8.84 -8.70
C ALA A 59 -10.21 9.81 -8.76
N ALA A 60 -9.07 9.42 -8.19
CA ALA A 60 -7.84 10.21 -8.27
C ALA A 60 -7.25 10.23 -9.68
N MET A 61 -7.35 9.10 -10.42
CA MET A 61 -6.91 9.02 -11.80
C MET A 61 -7.71 9.97 -12.70
N ASP A 62 -9.02 10.09 -12.50
CA ASP A 62 -9.85 11.05 -13.24
C ASP A 62 -9.37 12.49 -13.08
N LEU A 63 -8.88 12.86 -11.90
CA LEU A 63 -8.40 14.21 -11.59
C LEU A 63 -6.96 14.47 -12.06
N LEU A 64 -6.14 13.41 -12.15
CA LEU A 64 -4.72 13.52 -12.47
C LEU A 64 -4.39 13.30 -13.94
N LYS A 65 -5.24 12.61 -14.72
CA LYS A 65 -4.95 12.19 -16.11
C LYS A 65 -4.66 13.33 -17.07
N ASP A 66 -5.14 14.54 -16.77
CA ASP A 66 -4.86 15.72 -17.58
C ASP A 66 -3.45 16.29 -17.36
N ARG A 67 -2.75 15.87 -16.33
CA ARG A 67 -1.40 16.32 -15.98
C ARG A 67 -0.34 15.23 -16.11
N PHE A 68 -0.73 13.97 -15.95
CA PHE A 68 0.16 12.81 -15.91
C PHE A 68 -0.32 11.69 -16.81
N GLN A 69 0.62 10.89 -17.29
CA GLN A 69 0.32 9.52 -17.71
C GLN A 69 0.37 8.64 -16.47
N LEU A 70 -0.76 8.07 -16.11
CA LEU A 70 -0.97 7.31 -14.89
C LEU A 70 -0.92 5.81 -15.15
N PHE A 71 -0.32 5.09 -14.22
CA PHE A 71 -0.30 3.64 -14.15
C PHE A 71 -0.69 3.26 -12.73
N ALA A 72 -1.81 2.59 -12.54
CA ALA A 72 -2.23 2.05 -11.25
C ALA A 72 -2.12 0.53 -11.30
N VAL A 73 -1.38 -0.08 -10.38
CA VAL A 73 -1.01 -1.49 -10.42
C VAL A 73 -1.64 -2.27 -9.28
N ASP A 74 -2.00 -3.53 -9.52
CA ASP A 74 -2.23 -4.49 -8.44
C ASP A 74 -0.89 -5.11 -8.03
N LEU A 75 -0.59 -5.13 -6.74
CA LEU A 75 0.57 -5.86 -6.25
C LEU A 75 0.32 -7.37 -6.30
N ARG A 76 1.39 -8.18 -6.26
CA ARG A 76 1.23 -9.64 -6.14
C ARG A 76 0.30 -9.98 -4.96
N GLY A 77 -0.65 -10.86 -5.16
CA GLY A 77 -1.63 -11.26 -4.15
C GLY A 77 -2.80 -10.29 -3.96
N GLN A 78 -2.97 -9.33 -4.87
CA GLN A 78 -4.10 -8.39 -4.88
C GLN A 78 -4.71 -8.30 -6.27
N GLY A 79 -5.98 -7.91 -6.34
CA GLY A 79 -6.70 -7.70 -7.58
C GLY A 79 -6.56 -8.88 -8.53
N ARG A 80 -6.25 -8.61 -9.80
CA ARG A 80 -5.97 -9.63 -10.83
C ARG A 80 -4.51 -10.03 -10.94
N SER A 81 -3.64 -9.49 -10.10
CA SER A 81 -2.24 -9.93 -10.07
C SER A 81 -2.10 -11.35 -9.56
N GLY A 82 -1.05 -12.02 -10.00
CA GLY A 82 -0.73 -13.38 -9.57
C GLY A 82 -0.43 -13.47 -8.08
N ARG A 83 -0.79 -14.59 -7.48
CA ARG A 83 -0.46 -14.89 -6.09
C ARG A 83 0.87 -15.66 -5.99
N THR A 84 1.61 -15.38 -4.94
CA THR A 84 2.90 -16.03 -4.68
C THR A 84 3.07 -16.29 -3.18
N PRO A 85 2.31 -17.24 -2.59
CA PRO A 85 2.39 -17.55 -1.17
C PRO A 85 3.83 -17.79 -0.72
N GLY A 86 4.21 -17.26 0.44
CA GLY A 86 5.57 -17.33 0.96
C GLY A 86 6.57 -16.34 0.35
N ARG A 87 6.15 -15.53 -0.65
CA ARG A 87 7.02 -14.56 -1.34
C ARG A 87 6.54 -13.10 -1.21
N TYR A 88 5.68 -12.80 -0.25
CA TYR A 88 5.23 -11.45 0.05
C TYR A 88 6.27 -10.72 0.90
N THR A 89 7.33 -10.24 0.26
CA THR A 89 8.40 -9.45 0.89
C THR A 89 8.56 -8.11 0.17
N LEU A 90 9.03 -7.09 0.88
CA LEU A 90 9.32 -5.78 0.28
C LEU A 90 10.30 -5.90 -0.89
N ASP A 91 11.31 -6.77 -0.79
CA ASP A 91 12.28 -6.96 -1.86
C ASP A 91 11.66 -7.59 -3.11
N ASN A 92 10.80 -8.61 -2.97
CA ASN A 92 10.13 -9.20 -4.11
C ASN A 92 9.18 -8.21 -4.79
N MET A 93 8.32 -7.54 -3.99
CA MET A 93 7.35 -6.56 -4.52
C MET A 93 8.05 -5.32 -5.09
N GLY A 94 9.11 -4.84 -4.46
CA GLY A 94 9.93 -3.74 -4.98
C GLY A 94 10.57 -4.08 -6.32
N ASN A 95 11.12 -5.30 -6.46
CA ASN A 95 11.68 -5.76 -7.75
C ASN A 95 10.61 -5.93 -8.82
N ASP A 96 9.40 -6.38 -8.48
CA ASP A 96 8.28 -6.40 -9.44
C ASP A 96 7.99 -5.00 -9.99
N LEU A 97 7.93 -4.01 -9.11
CA LEU A 97 7.67 -2.62 -9.52
C LEU A 97 8.82 -2.04 -10.34
N VAL A 98 10.08 -2.37 -10.05
CA VAL A 98 11.22 -2.00 -10.91
C VAL A 98 11.04 -2.57 -12.31
N ARG A 99 10.74 -3.87 -12.44
CA ARG A 99 10.51 -4.52 -13.74
C ARG A 99 9.30 -3.92 -14.45
N PHE A 100 8.22 -3.60 -13.72
CA PHE A 100 7.05 -2.93 -14.27
C PHE A 100 7.38 -1.55 -14.84
N ILE A 101 8.12 -0.72 -14.09
CA ILE A 101 8.52 0.60 -14.58
C ILE A 101 9.41 0.48 -15.82
N GLN A 102 10.34 -0.47 -15.84
CA GLN A 102 11.22 -0.69 -16.99
C GLN A 102 10.48 -1.25 -18.21
N GLY A 103 9.59 -2.22 -18.01
CA GLY A 103 8.94 -2.95 -19.11
C GLY A 103 7.67 -2.30 -19.63
N VAL A 104 6.90 -1.61 -18.78
CA VAL A 104 5.62 -0.99 -19.12
C VAL A 104 5.74 0.51 -19.30
N ILE A 105 6.31 1.21 -18.31
CA ILE A 105 6.43 2.67 -18.35
C ILE A 105 7.58 3.10 -19.27
N GLY A 106 8.71 2.40 -19.23
CA GLY A 106 9.86 2.58 -20.12
C GLY A 106 10.63 3.90 -19.96
N ARG A 107 10.34 4.68 -18.90
CA ARG A 107 10.93 6.00 -18.65
C ARG A 107 10.85 6.36 -17.16
N PRO A 108 11.61 7.41 -16.72
CA PRO A 108 11.55 7.86 -15.32
C PRO A 108 10.14 8.24 -14.88
N ALA A 109 9.71 7.73 -13.72
CA ALA A 109 8.38 7.96 -13.16
C ALA A 109 8.43 8.63 -11.79
N ILE A 110 7.35 9.34 -11.44
CA ILE A 110 7.01 9.65 -10.05
C ILE A 110 6.26 8.44 -9.50
N VAL A 111 6.53 8.07 -8.25
CA VAL A 111 5.80 6.98 -7.58
C VAL A 111 4.99 7.55 -6.42
N SER A 112 3.75 7.14 -6.29
CA SER A 112 2.89 7.46 -5.14
C SER A 112 2.30 6.18 -4.60
N GLY A 113 2.44 5.93 -3.31
CA GLY A 113 1.91 4.70 -2.71
C GLY A 113 1.31 4.92 -1.34
N LEU A 114 0.16 4.29 -1.11
CA LEU A 114 -0.52 4.27 0.18
C LEU A 114 0.00 3.14 1.06
N SER A 115 0.17 3.39 2.36
CA SER A 115 0.39 2.31 3.35
C SER A 115 1.58 1.42 2.97
N SER A 116 1.35 0.12 2.76
CA SER A 116 2.36 -0.80 2.24
C SER A 116 2.93 -0.35 0.89
N GLY A 117 2.11 0.27 0.02
CA GLY A 117 2.56 0.94 -1.21
C GLY A 117 3.48 2.12 -0.92
N GLY A 118 3.24 2.86 0.17
CA GLY A 118 4.13 3.92 0.65
C GLY A 118 5.48 3.39 1.13
N VAL A 119 5.50 2.23 1.79
CA VAL A 119 6.76 1.55 2.15
C VAL A 119 7.48 1.05 0.89
N LEU A 120 6.75 0.56 -0.12
CA LEU A 120 7.33 0.19 -1.42
C LEU A 120 7.84 1.42 -2.19
N SER A 121 7.18 2.57 -2.08
CA SER A 121 7.70 3.84 -2.62
C SER A 121 9.02 4.23 -1.96
N ALA A 122 9.17 3.99 -0.65
CA ALA A 122 10.44 4.18 0.06
C ALA A 122 11.50 3.16 -0.40
N TRP A 123 11.11 1.91 -0.63
CA TRP A 123 12.00 0.89 -1.17
C TRP A 123 12.53 1.27 -2.57
N LEU A 124 11.64 1.72 -3.45
CA LEU A 124 12.02 2.20 -4.79
C LEU A 124 12.93 3.43 -4.72
N SER A 125 12.69 4.35 -3.78
CA SER A 125 13.51 5.55 -3.57
C SER A 125 14.96 5.22 -3.20
N ALA A 126 15.16 4.07 -2.51
CA ALA A 126 16.45 3.62 -2.04
C ALA A 126 17.18 2.71 -3.03
N TYR A 127 16.46 1.77 -3.63
CA TYR A 127 17.05 0.62 -4.31
C TYR A 127 16.76 0.53 -5.82
N ALA A 128 15.84 1.32 -6.35
CA ALA A 128 15.62 1.35 -7.79
C ALA A 128 16.89 1.82 -8.54
N PRO A 129 17.12 1.36 -9.78
CA PRO A 129 18.21 1.84 -10.62
C PRO A 129 18.23 3.38 -10.69
N PRO A 130 19.43 4.01 -10.67
CA PRO A 130 19.55 5.46 -10.78
C PRO A 130 18.79 6.01 -11.99
N GLY A 131 18.05 7.09 -11.79
CA GLY A 131 17.26 7.75 -12.82
C GLY A 131 15.93 7.10 -13.18
N LEU A 132 15.58 5.94 -12.58
CA LEU A 132 14.30 5.29 -12.82
C LEU A 132 13.14 6.01 -12.11
N ILE A 133 13.39 6.57 -10.94
CA ILE A 133 12.42 7.30 -10.12
C ILE A 133 12.84 8.76 -10.02
N ARG A 134 11.91 9.69 -10.30
CA ARG A 134 12.12 11.15 -10.19
C ARG A 134 11.86 11.69 -8.79
N GLY A 135 10.92 11.10 -8.10
CA GLY A 135 10.51 11.44 -6.75
C GLY A 135 9.44 10.49 -6.28
N ALA A 136 9.23 10.40 -4.97
CA ALA A 136 8.28 9.47 -4.39
C ALA A 136 7.41 10.12 -3.32
N HIS A 137 6.12 9.81 -3.37
CA HIS A 137 5.14 10.12 -2.35
C HIS A 137 4.88 8.88 -1.49
N TYR A 138 5.08 9.04 -0.18
CA TYR A 138 4.75 8.05 0.83
C TYR A 138 3.45 8.48 1.51
N GLU A 139 2.33 7.91 1.08
CA GLU A 139 1.02 8.19 1.65
C GLU A 139 0.81 7.33 2.90
N ASP A 140 0.87 7.96 4.06
CA ASP A 140 0.65 7.35 5.39
C ASP A 140 1.31 5.96 5.57
N PRO A 141 2.63 5.82 5.35
CA PRO A 141 3.31 4.54 5.30
C PRO A 141 3.55 3.96 6.70
N PRO A 142 3.32 2.66 6.95
CA PRO A 142 3.63 2.00 8.21
C PRO A 142 5.13 1.68 8.34
N LEU A 143 5.98 2.69 8.19
CA LEU A 143 7.42 2.54 8.38
C LEU A 143 7.73 2.15 9.83
N PHE A 144 8.74 1.30 10.01
CA PHE A 144 9.09 0.69 11.30
C PHE A 144 8.01 -0.22 11.89
N ALA A 145 7.06 -0.71 11.09
CA ALA A 145 5.98 -1.59 11.54
C ALA A 145 6.48 -2.90 12.19
N SER A 146 7.65 -3.39 11.82
CA SER A 146 8.27 -4.57 12.42
C SER A 146 9.03 -4.30 13.72
N GLU A 147 9.29 -3.04 14.04
CA GLU A 147 9.95 -2.67 15.29
C GLU A 147 8.94 -2.67 16.45
N THR A 148 9.36 -3.19 17.57
CA THR A 148 8.57 -3.23 18.82
C THR A 148 9.19 -2.37 19.91
N ASN A 149 10.16 -1.51 19.57
CA ASN A 149 10.82 -0.64 20.54
C ASN A 149 9.86 0.47 21.01
N PRO A 150 9.47 0.48 22.28
CA PRO A 150 8.55 1.49 22.82
C PRO A 150 9.09 2.93 22.77
N ALA A 151 10.41 3.12 22.63
CA ALA A 151 11.00 4.46 22.49
C ALA A 151 10.55 5.19 21.21
N TYR A 152 10.07 4.46 20.21
CA TYR A 152 9.56 5.03 18.95
C TYR A 152 8.03 4.98 18.83
N GLY A 153 7.34 4.63 19.90
CA GLY A 153 5.90 4.40 19.93
C GLY A 153 5.48 3.01 19.49
N HIS A 154 4.20 2.73 19.59
CA HIS A 154 3.66 1.44 19.17
C HIS A 154 3.64 1.34 17.65
N SER A 155 4.08 0.18 17.14
CA SER A 155 3.98 -0.14 15.73
C SER A 155 2.54 -0.48 15.35
N ILE A 156 2.12 -0.10 14.14
CA ILE A 156 0.82 -0.49 13.58
C ILE A 156 0.64 -2.04 13.58
N ARG A 157 1.72 -2.80 13.48
CA ARG A 157 1.68 -4.26 13.58
C ARG A 157 1.14 -4.73 14.93
N GLN A 158 1.41 -4.00 16.00
CA GLN A 158 0.89 -4.32 17.34
C GLN A 158 -0.59 -3.95 17.46
N SER A 159 -0.99 -2.81 16.89
CA SER A 159 -2.37 -2.33 16.98
C SER A 159 -3.32 -3.01 15.99
N ILE A 160 -2.92 -3.27 14.75
CA ILE A 160 -3.78 -3.85 13.71
C ILE A 160 -3.52 -5.35 13.45
N GLY A 161 -2.44 -5.90 13.98
CA GLY A 161 -2.06 -7.31 13.82
C GLY A 161 -3.19 -8.32 14.07
N PRO A 162 -4.04 -8.14 15.10
CA PRO A 162 -5.17 -9.04 15.34
C PRO A 162 -6.13 -9.15 14.16
N ILE A 163 -6.35 -8.08 13.37
CA ILE A 163 -7.18 -8.12 12.16
C ILE A 163 -6.52 -9.00 11.08
N PHE A 164 -5.23 -8.85 10.86
CA PHE A 164 -4.52 -9.69 9.89
C PHE A 164 -4.47 -11.16 10.31
N ALA A 165 -4.39 -11.43 11.62
CA ALA A 165 -4.51 -12.78 12.13
C ALA A 165 -5.91 -13.36 11.89
N LEU A 166 -6.96 -12.55 12.10
CA LEU A 166 -8.35 -12.92 11.82
C LEU A 166 -8.54 -13.23 10.32
N TRP A 167 -8.05 -12.37 9.44
CA TRP A 167 -8.12 -12.59 8.00
C TRP A 167 -7.37 -13.85 7.59
N SER A 168 -6.17 -14.08 8.10
CA SER A 168 -5.41 -15.31 7.82
C SER A 168 -6.13 -16.59 8.26
N LYS A 169 -7.05 -16.49 9.22
CA LYS A 169 -7.83 -17.62 9.71
C LYS A 169 -9.09 -17.89 8.89
N TYR A 170 -9.76 -16.82 8.44
CA TYR A 170 -11.10 -16.93 7.87
C TYR A 170 -11.19 -16.64 6.37
N LEU A 171 -10.32 -15.79 5.82
CA LEU A 171 -10.29 -15.57 4.39
C LEU A 171 -9.74 -16.80 3.68
N GLY A 172 -10.32 -17.11 2.53
CA GLY A 172 -9.81 -18.13 1.64
C GLY A 172 -8.61 -17.61 0.85
N ASP A 173 -8.34 -18.31 -0.24
CA ASP A 173 -7.36 -17.80 -1.20
C ASP A 173 -7.89 -16.55 -1.92
N GLN A 174 -7.00 -15.81 -2.55
CA GLN A 174 -7.37 -14.72 -3.46
C GLN A 174 -8.48 -15.17 -4.43
N TRP A 175 -9.44 -14.30 -4.70
CA TRP A 175 -10.64 -14.54 -5.51
C TRP A 175 -11.64 -15.53 -4.90
N SER A 176 -11.64 -15.66 -3.59
CA SER A 176 -12.66 -16.40 -2.86
C SER A 176 -13.16 -15.59 -1.66
N ILE A 177 -14.36 -15.93 -1.19
CA ILE A 177 -14.93 -15.29 0.01
C ILE A 177 -14.46 -15.95 1.31
N GLY A 178 -13.75 -17.06 1.24
CA GLY A 178 -13.34 -17.82 2.41
C GLY A 178 -14.51 -18.28 3.28
N ASN A 179 -14.26 -18.38 4.58
CA ASN A 179 -15.29 -18.61 5.60
C ASN A 179 -15.79 -17.27 6.17
N TRP A 180 -16.36 -16.41 5.32
CA TRP A 180 -16.81 -15.09 5.73
C TRP A 180 -17.85 -15.13 6.84
N ALA A 181 -18.84 -16.02 6.75
CA ALA A 181 -19.86 -16.20 7.79
C ALA A 181 -19.26 -16.58 9.15
N GLY A 182 -18.24 -17.45 9.14
CA GLY A 182 -17.50 -17.80 10.36
C GLY A 182 -16.73 -16.59 10.93
N MET A 183 -16.16 -15.74 10.09
CA MET A 183 -15.48 -14.52 10.52
C MET A 183 -16.47 -13.55 11.18
N VAL A 184 -17.61 -13.27 10.55
CA VAL A 184 -18.65 -12.40 11.10
C VAL A 184 -19.15 -12.92 12.45
N ALA A 185 -19.38 -14.23 12.57
CA ALA A 185 -19.88 -14.84 13.79
C ALA A 185 -18.88 -14.79 14.97
N ASN A 186 -17.58 -14.82 14.71
CA ASN A 186 -16.56 -14.97 15.74
C ASN A 186 -15.70 -13.71 15.96
N ALA A 187 -15.69 -12.73 15.06
CA ALA A 187 -14.82 -11.57 15.13
C ALA A 187 -14.92 -10.82 16.47
N ALA A 188 -16.13 -10.62 16.98
CA ALA A 188 -16.34 -9.90 18.25
C ALA A 188 -15.70 -10.59 19.46
N SER A 189 -15.52 -11.91 19.41
CA SER A 189 -14.88 -12.69 20.50
C SER A 189 -13.39 -12.89 20.27
N GLU A 190 -12.89 -12.77 19.04
CA GLU A 190 -11.50 -12.99 18.68
C GLU A 190 -10.69 -11.70 18.59
N LEU A 191 -11.34 -10.57 18.30
CA LEU A 191 -10.69 -9.26 18.31
C LEU A 191 -10.70 -8.65 19.72
N PRO A 192 -9.65 -7.92 20.09
CA PRO A 192 -9.66 -7.13 21.32
C PRO A 192 -10.84 -6.14 21.35
N ALA A 193 -11.42 -5.89 22.52
CA ALA A 193 -12.62 -5.06 22.65
C ALA A 193 -12.47 -3.64 22.07
N TRP A 194 -11.27 -3.06 22.12
CA TRP A 194 -10.98 -1.74 21.54
C TRP A 194 -11.01 -1.73 20.00
N MET A 195 -11.03 -2.90 19.36
CA MET A 195 -11.14 -3.04 17.90
C MET A 195 -12.59 -3.20 17.41
N SER A 196 -13.59 -2.89 18.22
CA SER A 196 -15.01 -3.01 17.84
C SER A 196 -15.37 -2.25 16.54
N GLY A 197 -14.64 -1.18 16.21
CA GLY A 197 -14.81 -0.45 14.95
C GLY A 197 -14.29 -1.19 13.70
N PHE A 198 -13.61 -2.33 13.87
CA PHE A 198 -13.06 -3.14 12.79
C PHE A 198 -13.80 -4.47 12.60
N LEU A 199 -14.99 -4.59 13.17
CA LEU A 199 -15.82 -5.79 12.94
C LEU A 199 -16.16 -5.90 11.44
N PRO A 200 -16.11 -7.13 10.87
CA PRO A 200 -16.40 -7.34 9.47
C PRO A 200 -17.85 -7.00 9.16
N PRO A 201 -18.15 -6.39 7.99
CA PRO A 201 -19.51 -6.18 7.53
C PRO A 201 -20.20 -7.53 7.24
N GLU A 202 -21.52 -7.53 7.13
CA GLU A 202 -22.31 -8.75 6.85
C GLU A 202 -21.90 -9.42 5.54
N ALA A 203 -21.65 -8.62 4.49
CA ALA A 203 -21.17 -9.11 3.20
C ALA A 203 -19.68 -8.80 3.00
N PRO A 204 -18.92 -9.73 2.36
CA PRO A 204 -17.51 -9.51 2.09
C PRO A 204 -17.30 -8.35 1.11
N PRO A 205 -16.48 -7.34 1.46
CA PRO A 205 -16.16 -6.26 0.54
C PRO A 205 -15.29 -6.77 -0.61
N GLN A 206 -15.41 -6.11 -1.79
CA GLN A 206 -14.78 -6.57 -3.02
C GLN A 206 -13.25 -6.71 -2.89
N ASN A 207 -12.60 -5.73 -2.28
CA ASN A 207 -11.15 -5.75 -2.07
C ASN A 207 -10.66 -6.97 -1.27
N LEU A 208 -11.44 -7.48 -0.32
CA LEU A 208 -11.07 -8.69 0.44
C LEU A 208 -11.34 -9.99 -0.32
N LYS A 209 -12.20 -10.00 -1.33
CA LYS A 209 -12.35 -11.14 -2.25
C LYS A 209 -11.13 -11.28 -3.17
N GLU A 210 -10.48 -10.16 -3.48
CA GLU A 210 -9.34 -10.06 -4.38
C GLU A 210 -7.99 -10.15 -3.66
N TYR A 211 -7.99 -10.39 -2.35
CA TYR A 211 -6.80 -10.32 -1.50
C TYR A 211 -6.33 -11.72 -1.07
N ASP A 212 -5.03 -12.00 -1.22
CA ASP A 212 -4.40 -13.20 -0.64
C ASP A 212 -4.04 -12.95 0.84
N PRO A 213 -4.71 -13.62 1.79
CA PRO A 213 -4.47 -13.43 3.21
C PRO A 213 -3.06 -13.84 3.68
N GLU A 214 -2.31 -14.60 2.87
CA GLU A 214 -0.90 -14.91 3.15
C GLU A 214 -0.03 -13.64 3.16
N TRP A 215 -0.41 -12.59 2.44
CA TRP A 215 0.27 -11.31 2.59
C TRP A 215 -0.03 -10.65 3.95
N GLY A 216 -1.29 -10.69 4.41
CA GLY A 216 -1.64 -10.24 5.78
C GLY A 216 -0.83 -10.99 6.82
N ARG A 217 -0.67 -12.30 6.64
CA ARG A 217 0.18 -13.12 7.50
C ARG A 217 1.64 -12.65 7.45
N ALA A 218 2.19 -12.36 6.29
CA ALA A 218 3.56 -11.85 6.16
C ALA A 218 3.75 -10.51 6.90
N PHE A 219 2.76 -9.62 6.87
CA PHE A 219 2.77 -8.38 7.63
C PHE A 219 2.69 -8.66 9.14
N TRP A 220 1.72 -9.44 9.57
CA TRP A 220 1.49 -9.75 10.98
C TRP A 220 2.68 -10.46 11.63
N THR A 221 3.30 -11.42 10.94
CA THR A 221 4.50 -12.13 11.42
C THR A 221 5.78 -11.32 11.29
N GLY A 222 5.77 -10.24 10.48
CA GLY A 222 6.93 -9.40 10.19
C GLY A 222 7.83 -9.92 9.08
N THR A 223 7.47 -11.03 8.43
CA THR A 223 8.27 -11.61 7.34
C THR A 223 8.28 -10.73 6.08
N VAL A 224 7.30 -9.85 5.92
CA VAL A 224 7.27 -8.88 4.81
C VAL A 224 8.51 -7.99 4.76
N ALA A 225 9.05 -7.61 5.92
CA ALA A 225 10.23 -6.75 6.05
C ALA A 225 11.47 -7.50 6.54
N ALA A 226 11.48 -8.84 6.57
CA ALA A 226 12.55 -9.64 7.17
C ALA A 226 13.93 -9.40 6.53
N SER A 227 13.98 -9.10 5.22
CA SER A 227 15.21 -8.80 4.48
C SER A 227 15.47 -7.30 4.30
N CYS A 228 14.56 -6.43 4.76
CA CYS A 228 14.60 -4.99 4.52
C CYS A 228 14.53 -4.20 5.84
N ASP A 229 15.68 -3.82 6.37
CA ASP A 229 15.76 -2.88 7.49
C ASP A 229 15.33 -1.49 7.05
N HIS A 230 14.26 -0.95 7.65
CA HIS A 230 13.68 0.34 7.24
C HIS A 230 14.65 1.52 7.49
N ALA A 231 15.42 1.52 8.57
CA ALA A 231 16.38 2.59 8.83
C ALA A 231 17.51 2.60 7.79
N ARG A 232 18.02 1.42 7.42
CA ARG A 232 19.04 1.27 6.37
C ARG A 232 18.47 1.67 5.01
N MET A 233 17.24 1.26 4.69
CA MET A 233 16.54 1.64 3.47
C MET A 233 16.41 3.16 3.35
N LEU A 234 15.92 3.82 4.40
CA LEU A 234 15.72 5.28 4.41
C LEU A 234 17.03 6.07 4.27
N LYS A 235 18.14 5.59 4.84
CA LYS A 235 19.49 6.16 4.64
C LYS A 235 19.97 6.06 3.19
N ALA A 236 19.43 5.12 2.42
CA ALA A 236 19.78 4.91 1.02
C ALA A 236 18.86 5.65 0.03
N VAL A 237 17.91 6.45 0.49
CA VAL A 237 17.04 7.28 -0.35
C VAL A 237 17.86 8.30 -1.14
N LYS A 238 17.58 8.44 -2.44
CA LYS A 238 18.40 9.23 -3.40
C LYS A 238 17.59 10.26 -4.18
N ILE A 239 16.33 10.45 -3.85
CA ILE A 239 15.38 11.27 -4.60
C ILE A 239 14.51 12.09 -3.65
N PRO A 240 13.89 13.19 -4.12
CA PRO A 240 12.93 13.96 -3.34
C PRO A 240 11.75 13.13 -2.85
N VAL A 241 11.33 13.37 -1.61
CA VAL A 241 10.24 12.66 -0.96
C VAL A 241 9.15 13.63 -0.52
N LEU A 242 7.89 13.31 -0.87
CA LEU A 242 6.70 13.84 -0.21
C LEU A 242 6.22 12.78 0.80
N PHE A 243 5.97 13.21 2.02
CA PHE A 243 5.42 12.35 3.07
C PHE A 243 4.12 12.95 3.58
N THR A 244 3.00 12.28 3.38
CA THR A 244 1.72 12.67 3.99
C THR A 244 1.43 11.78 5.18
N HIS A 245 1.18 12.42 6.33
CA HIS A 245 0.93 11.77 7.61
C HIS A 245 -0.51 12.02 8.04
N HIS A 246 -1.29 10.97 8.11
CA HIS A 246 -2.72 11.05 8.32
C HIS A 246 -3.13 10.87 9.78
N SER A 247 -4.34 10.39 10.02
CA SER A 247 -4.89 10.18 11.36
C SER A 247 -3.99 9.27 12.21
N ARG A 248 -3.71 9.71 13.42
CA ARG A 248 -2.84 9.03 14.39
C ARG A 248 -3.32 9.21 15.81
N ARG A 249 -4.60 8.94 16.01
CA ARG A 249 -5.21 9.02 17.36
C ARG A 249 -4.60 7.99 18.27
N VAL A 250 -4.28 8.39 19.50
CA VAL A 250 -3.90 7.45 20.56
C VAL A 250 -5.17 7.02 21.30
N ASP A 251 -5.36 5.73 21.47
CA ASP A 251 -6.43 5.17 22.27
C ASP A 251 -6.14 5.38 23.76
N ASP A 252 -7.04 6.05 24.48
CA ASP A 252 -6.84 6.46 25.86
C ASP A 252 -6.73 5.28 26.85
N THR A 253 -7.25 4.12 26.50
CA THR A 253 -7.25 2.92 27.35
C THR A 253 -5.99 2.09 27.17
N THR A 254 -5.56 1.89 25.93
CA THR A 254 -4.46 0.99 25.60
C THR A 254 -3.14 1.71 25.33
N GLY A 255 -3.19 3.00 25.05
CA GLY A 255 -2.04 3.78 24.58
C GLY A 255 -1.61 3.43 23.14
N PHE A 256 -2.38 2.61 22.41
CA PHE A 256 -2.04 2.25 21.04
C PHE A 256 -2.33 3.39 20.06
N VAL A 257 -1.43 3.55 19.11
CA VAL A 257 -1.65 4.46 17.98
C VAL A 257 -2.64 3.82 17.01
N MET A 258 -3.78 4.47 16.86
CA MET A 258 -4.79 4.17 15.85
C MET A 258 -4.46 4.98 14.59
N GLY A 259 -3.53 4.49 13.82
CA GLY A 259 -2.96 5.11 12.62
C GLY A 259 -1.81 4.26 12.08
N ALA A 260 -1.30 4.59 10.91
CA ALA A 260 -0.24 3.80 10.26
C ALA A 260 1.13 3.99 10.92
N ILE A 261 1.40 5.19 11.42
CA ILE A 261 2.70 5.58 11.97
C ILE A 261 2.52 6.64 13.07
N SER A 262 3.31 6.58 14.12
CA SER A 262 3.29 7.59 15.19
C SER A 262 4.07 8.84 14.80
N ASP A 263 3.85 9.96 15.53
CA ASP A 263 4.64 11.19 15.35
C ASP A 263 6.14 10.94 15.60
N LEU A 264 6.50 10.08 16.55
CA LEU A 264 7.90 9.73 16.83
C LEU A 264 8.54 8.97 15.66
N GLN A 265 7.81 8.00 15.09
CA GLN A 265 8.28 7.24 13.94
C GLN A 265 8.38 8.13 12.70
N ALA A 266 7.39 8.99 12.44
CA ALA A 266 7.43 9.95 11.32
C ALA A 266 8.59 10.95 11.46
N GLY A 267 8.83 11.46 12.68
CA GLY A 267 10.00 12.30 12.97
C GLY A 267 11.33 11.57 12.71
N ARG A 268 11.41 10.28 13.04
CA ARG A 268 12.59 9.47 12.73
C ARG A 268 12.79 9.28 11.22
N VAL A 269 11.72 9.04 10.45
CA VAL A 269 11.78 8.98 8.97
C VAL A 269 12.38 10.25 8.42
N ARG A 270 11.83 11.39 8.84
CA ARG A 270 12.30 12.71 8.42
C ARG A 270 13.78 12.90 8.72
N ALA A 271 14.20 12.67 9.95
CA ALA A 271 15.59 12.85 10.37
C ALA A 271 16.55 12.01 9.53
N ILE A 272 16.22 10.76 9.24
CA ILE A 272 17.09 9.86 8.46
C ILE A 272 17.21 10.35 7.01
N ILE A 273 16.12 10.76 6.37
CA ILE A 273 16.13 11.20 4.97
C ILE A 273 16.84 12.56 4.82
N GLU A 274 16.60 13.49 5.75
CA GLU A 274 17.30 14.80 5.77
C GLU A 274 18.80 14.63 6.04
N GLU A 275 19.19 13.70 6.93
CA GLU A 275 20.59 13.36 7.17
C GLU A 275 21.27 12.76 5.92
N ALA A 276 20.50 12.01 5.10
CA ALA A 276 20.95 11.52 3.80
C ALA A 276 21.05 12.63 2.72
N GLY A 277 20.70 13.87 3.05
CA GLY A 277 20.80 15.03 2.16
C GLY A 277 19.70 15.12 1.11
N GLN A 278 18.58 14.43 1.31
CA GLN A 278 17.47 14.46 0.35
C GLN A 278 16.36 15.42 0.77
N PRO A 279 15.74 16.14 -0.19
CA PRO A 279 14.56 16.96 0.08
C PRO A 279 13.41 16.12 0.65
N PHE A 280 12.86 16.55 1.78
CA PHE A 280 11.76 15.88 2.47
C PHE A 280 10.62 16.87 2.75
N ASP A 281 9.53 16.78 1.99
CA ASP A 281 8.31 17.58 2.17
C ASP A 281 7.34 16.80 3.07
N TYR A 282 7.20 17.24 4.32
CA TYR A 282 6.29 16.63 5.30
C TYR A 282 4.99 17.42 5.39
N ARG A 283 3.88 16.76 5.16
CA ARG A 283 2.53 17.33 5.26
C ARG A 283 1.66 16.51 6.22
N SER A 284 1.11 17.18 7.22
CA SER A 284 0.29 16.54 8.25
C SER A 284 -1.19 16.79 7.99
N PHE A 285 -1.97 15.72 7.94
CA PHE A 285 -3.41 15.70 7.74
C PHE A 285 -4.12 14.90 8.85
N PRO A 286 -4.13 15.38 10.11
CA PRO A 286 -4.59 14.58 11.25
C PRO A 286 -6.07 14.22 11.23
N GLN A 287 -6.87 14.88 10.40
CA GLN A 287 -8.30 14.60 10.22
C GLN A 287 -8.57 13.67 9.01
N MET A 288 -7.54 13.39 8.20
CA MET A 288 -7.65 12.49 7.06
C MET A 288 -7.64 11.04 7.53
N SER A 289 -8.47 10.19 6.90
CA SER A 289 -8.37 8.75 7.11
C SER A 289 -7.07 8.20 6.51
N HIS A 290 -6.82 6.93 6.69
CA HIS A 290 -5.62 6.27 6.17
C HIS A 290 -5.45 6.45 4.66
N SER A 291 -6.53 6.31 3.86
CA SER A 291 -6.52 6.51 2.41
C SER A 291 -7.03 7.92 2.05
N MET A 292 -6.11 8.84 1.73
CA MET A 292 -6.48 10.19 1.27
C MET A 292 -7.10 10.12 -0.13
N HIS A 293 -6.50 9.35 -1.05
CA HIS A 293 -7.03 9.23 -2.41
C HIS A 293 -8.44 8.60 -2.45
N GLY A 294 -8.79 7.78 -1.46
CA GLY A 294 -10.13 7.21 -1.32
C GLY A 294 -11.12 8.14 -0.64
N GLN A 295 -10.70 8.89 0.39
CA GLN A 295 -11.58 9.78 1.15
C GLN A 295 -11.78 11.15 0.49
N ASP A 296 -10.70 11.75 0.01
CA ASP A 296 -10.70 13.06 -0.64
C ASP A 296 -9.75 13.05 -1.85
N PRO A 297 -10.20 12.47 -2.98
CA PRO A 297 -9.38 12.37 -4.19
C PRO A 297 -8.95 13.73 -4.75
N GLN A 298 -9.71 14.81 -4.49
CA GLN A 298 -9.34 16.15 -4.92
C GLN A 298 -8.15 16.67 -4.13
N LEU A 299 -8.19 16.57 -2.79
CA LEU A 299 -7.06 16.97 -1.94
C LEU A 299 -5.81 16.14 -2.23
N PHE A 300 -5.97 14.85 -2.49
CA PHE A 300 -4.88 13.98 -2.93
C PHE A 300 -4.26 14.47 -4.24
N ALA A 301 -5.10 14.71 -5.27
CA ALA A 301 -4.64 15.16 -6.57
C ALA A 301 -3.95 16.53 -6.52
N ASP A 302 -4.48 17.48 -5.76
CA ASP A 302 -3.90 18.81 -5.59
C ASP A 302 -2.57 18.75 -4.83
N THR A 303 -2.52 17.95 -3.76
CA THR A 303 -1.32 17.73 -2.95
C THR A 303 -0.19 17.13 -3.79
N LEU A 304 -0.48 16.06 -4.52
CA LEU A 304 0.49 15.34 -5.33
C LEU A 304 0.93 16.16 -6.55
N SER A 305 0.00 16.79 -7.26
CA SER A 305 0.31 17.63 -8.43
C SER A 305 1.14 18.86 -8.06
N GLY A 306 0.80 19.52 -6.94
CA GLY A 306 1.52 20.69 -6.47
C GLY A 306 2.97 20.37 -6.11
N TRP A 307 3.21 19.25 -5.43
CA TRP A 307 4.55 18.78 -5.14
C TRP A 307 5.33 18.34 -6.39
N ALA A 308 4.67 17.56 -7.25
CA ALA A 308 5.27 17.04 -8.47
C ALA A 308 5.75 18.16 -9.41
N ALA A 309 5.05 19.29 -9.48
CA ALA A 309 5.46 20.44 -10.27
C ALA A 309 6.83 20.96 -9.86
N GLY A 310 7.18 20.89 -8.56
CA GLY A 310 8.48 21.35 -8.05
C GLY A 310 9.66 20.45 -8.43
N ILE A 311 9.41 19.16 -8.72
CA ILE A 311 10.45 18.19 -9.07
C ILE A 311 10.55 17.89 -10.57
N LEU A 312 9.60 18.37 -11.37
CA LEU A 312 9.59 18.20 -12.82
C LEU A 312 10.22 19.37 -13.59
N ASN A 313 10.35 20.52 -12.94
CA ASN A 313 11.06 21.70 -13.43
C ASN A 313 12.56 21.59 -13.12
#